data_a0d477f4dca24764007c11e210c3f4e0
#
_entry.id   a0d477f4dca24764007c11e210c3f4e0
#
_cell.length_a   1.000
_cell.length_b   1.000
_cell.length_c   1.000
_cell.angle_alpha   90.00
_cell.angle_beta   90.00
_cell.angle_gamma   90.00
#
_symmetry.space_group_name_H-M   'P 1'
#
loop_
_entity.id
_entity.type
_entity.pdbx_description
1 polymer ?
#
loop_
_entity_poly.entity_id
_entity_poly.type
_entity_poly.pdbx_seq_one_letter_code
_entity_poly.pdbx_strand_id
1 'polypeptide(L)'
;MPAYNADLDKFAGFNAQVVGVSVDSVFSHIAWQQHDIGMLRYPLCSDFYPHGKTAKKYGVFRQGDPIPGINERAVFIVDQAGKIAFSRLYELGQQPPNQDCFEVLQKL
;
A
#
# COMPACT_ATOMS: atom_id res chain seq x y z
N MET A 1 6.91 -0.27 -3.94
CA MET A 1 6.29 1.05 -4.09
C MET A 1 6.75 1.84 -5.32
N PRO A 2 8.03 1.85 -5.72
CA PRO A 2 8.40 2.52 -6.97
C PRO A 2 7.67 2.02 -8.21
N ALA A 3 7.32 0.73 -8.27
CA ALA A 3 6.57 0.15 -9.38
C ALA A 3 5.19 0.81 -9.55
N TYR A 4 4.52 1.15 -8.45
CA TYR A 4 3.23 1.84 -8.50
C TYR A 4 3.40 3.27 -9.02
N ASN A 5 4.49 3.94 -8.66
CA ASN A 5 4.77 5.28 -9.14
C ASN A 5 5.00 5.29 -10.66
N ALA A 6 5.70 4.29 -11.18
CA ALA A 6 5.94 4.16 -12.62
C ALA A 6 4.64 3.93 -13.40
N ASP A 7 3.67 3.21 -12.81
CA ASP A 7 2.39 2.88 -13.45
C ASP A 7 1.25 3.82 -13.05
N LEU A 8 1.56 4.97 -12.43
CA LEU A 8 0.55 5.86 -11.87
C LEU A 8 -0.46 6.34 -12.93
N ASP A 9 0.00 6.60 -14.16
CA ASP A 9 -0.87 7.03 -15.24
C ASP A 9 -1.87 5.94 -15.64
N LYS A 10 -1.48 4.66 -15.56
CA LYS A 10 -2.38 3.54 -15.82
C LYS A 10 -3.49 3.46 -14.76
N PHE A 11 -3.13 3.68 -13.48
CA PHE A 11 -4.14 3.74 -12.42
C PHE A 11 -5.10 4.91 -12.62
N ALA A 12 -4.59 6.07 -13.02
CA ALA A 12 -5.44 7.23 -13.32
C ALA A 12 -6.38 6.95 -14.49
N GLY A 13 -5.94 6.16 -15.48
CA GLY A 13 -6.77 5.74 -16.61
C GLY A 13 -7.96 4.88 -16.18
N PHE A 14 -7.87 4.19 -15.02
CA PHE A 14 -8.99 3.47 -14.42
C PHE A 14 -9.76 4.32 -13.41
N ASN A 15 -9.49 5.62 -13.33
CA ASN A 15 -10.06 6.53 -12.33
C ASN A 15 -9.75 6.09 -10.90
N ALA A 16 -8.52 5.63 -10.68
CA ALA A 16 -8.05 5.12 -9.39
C ALA A 16 -6.96 6.01 -8.81
N GLN A 17 -6.98 6.19 -7.49
CA GLN A 17 -5.96 6.89 -6.72
C GLN A 17 -5.15 5.87 -5.93
N VAL A 18 -3.82 5.91 -6.06
CA VAL A 18 -2.92 5.04 -5.30
C VAL A 18 -2.55 5.71 -3.98
N VAL A 19 -2.57 4.95 -2.90
CA VAL A 19 -2.13 5.39 -1.58
C VAL A 19 -1.28 4.27 -0.98
N GLY A 20 -0.08 4.61 -0.53
CA GLY A 20 0.77 3.69 0.22
C GLY A 20 0.63 3.91 1.72
N VAL A 21 0.69 2.84 2.51
CA VAL A 21 0.60 2.92 3.97
C VAL A 21 1.63 1.98 4.59
N SER A 22 2.37 2.48 5.57
CA SER A 22 3.26 1.64 6.37
C SER A 22 3.30 2.15 7.81
N VAL A 23 3.82 1.32 8.73
CA VAL A 23 3.94 1.69 10.14
C VAL A 23 5.12 2.63 10.41
N ASP A 24 5.93 2.93 9.41
CA ASP A 24 7.09 3.81 9.56
C ASP A 24 6.66 5.27 9.78
N SER A 25 7.53 6.05 10.42
CA SER A 25 7.24 7.46 10.65
C SER A 25 7.27 8.26 9.35
N VAL A 26 6.65 9.45 9.37
CA VAL A 26 6.71 10.38 8.25
C VAL A 26 8.16 10.72 7.91
N PHE A 27 9.01 10.89 8.91
CA PHE A 27 10.43 11.19 8.71
C PHE A 27 11.16 10.05 7.98
N SER A 28 10.85 8.81 8.35
CA SER A 28 11.40 7.63 7.65
C SER A 28 10.95 7.58 6.20
N HIS A 29 9.69 7.89 5.92
CA HIS A 29 9.16 7.95 4.55
C HIS A 29 9.87 9.01 3.73
N ILE A 30 10.10 10.19 4.30
CA ILE A 30 10.81 11.27 3.61
C ILE A 30 12.25 10.86 3.31
N ALA A 31 12.96 10.30 4.29
CA ALA A 31 14.35 9.86 4.11
C ALA A 31 14.45 8.76 3.05
N TRP A 32 13.51 7.81 3.06
CA TRP A 32 13.46 6.73 2.07
C TRP A 32 13.30 7.26 0.65
N GLN A 33 12.39 8.22 0.46
CA GLN A 33 12.18 8.85 -0.84
C GLN A 33 13.39 9.67 -1.30
N GLN A 34 14.05 10.38 -0.37
CA GLN A 34 15.20 11.23 -0.73
C GLN A 34 16.46 10.45 -1.04
N HIS A 35 16.68 9.31 -0.36
CA HIS A 35 17.96 8.62 -0.39
C HIS A 35 17.94 7.27 -1.09
N ASP A 36 16.77 6.71 -1.38
CA ASP A 36 16.66 5.34 -1.89
C ASP A 36 15.73 5.22 -3.10
N ILE A 37 14.43 5.41 -2.91
CA ILE A 37 13.42 5.10 -3.95
C ILE A 37 13.04 6.28 -4.85
N GLY A 38 13.49 7.50 -4.53
CA GLY A 38 13.07 8.71 -5.23
C GLY A 38 11.69 9.19 -4.77
N MET A 39 11.31 10.39 -5.19
CA MET A 39 10.04 11.00 -4.77
C MET A 39 8.86 10.32 -5.45
N LEU A 40 7.89 9.88 -4.65
CA LEU A 40 6.66 9.26 -5.13
C LEU A 40 5.62 10.35 -5.49
N ARG A 41 4.84 10.10 -6.54
CA ARG A 41 3.78 11.01 -6.97
C ARG A 41 2.42 10.67 -6.31
N TYR A 42 2.38 9.71 -5.41
CA TYR A 42 1.18 9.37 -4.65
C TYR A 42 1.48 9.43 -3.15
N PRO A 43 0.45 9.61 -2.30
CA PRO A 43 0.65 9.71 -0.85
C PRO A 43 1.23 8.45 -0.26
N LEU A 44 2.20 8.61 0.63
CA LEU A 44 2.76 7.54 1.44
C LEU A 44 2.40 7.86 2.88
N CYS A 45 1.38 7.19 3.39
CA CYS A 45 0.78 7.48 4.68
C CYS A 45 1.47 6.73 5.81
N SER A 46 1.56 7.38 6.97
CA SER A 46 2.20 6.82 8.15
C SER A 46 1.17 6.25 9.12
N ASP A 47 1.31 4.96 9.45
CA ASP A 47 0.52 4.28 10.48
C ASP A 47 1.34 4.11 11.76
N PHE A 48 2.21 5.10 12.04
CA PHE A 48 3.18 5.06 13.12
C PHE A 48 2.53 5.21 14.50
N TYR A 49 1.56 6.11 14.63
CA TYR A 49 0.93 6.38 15.93
C TYR A 49 -0.57 6.71 15.79
N PRO A 50 -1.47 6.01 16.52
CA PRO A 50 -1.18 4.81 17.30
C PRO A 50 -0.66 3.69 16.42
N HIS A 51 0.40 3.03 16.87
CA HIS A 51 1.17 2.11 16.04
C HIS A 51 0.30 1.00 15.43
N GLY A 52 0.28 0.94 14.11
CA GLY A 52 -0.45 -0.09 13.38
C GLY A 52 -1.97 0.00 13.47
N LYS A 53 -2.54 1.16 13.84
CA LYS A 53 -3.99 1.31 14.00
C LYS A 53 -4.74 0.99 12.72
N THR A 54 -4.28 1.50 11.57
CA THR A 54 -4.89 1.25 10.27
C THR A 54 -4.72 -0.21 9.86
N ALA A 55 -3.52 -0.76 10.05
CA ALA A 55 -3.26 -2.17 9.75
C ALA A 55 -4.17 -3.10 10.55
N LYS A 56 -4.42 -2.78 11.83
CA LYS A 56 -5.34 -3.55 12.67
C LYS A 56 -6.77 -3.48 12.16
N LYS A 57 -7.22 -2.31 11.71
CA LYS A 57 -8.56 -2.15 11.14
C LYS A 57 -8.76 -2.99 9.88
N TYR A 58 -7.73 -3.14 9.06
CA TYR A 58 -7.78 -3.96 7.85
C TYR A 58 -7.43 -5.44 8.11
N GLY A 59 -7.09 -5.79 9.37
CA GLY A 59 -6.79 -7.16 9.74
C GLY A 59 -5.44 -7.67 9.24
N VAL A 60 -4.49 -6.77 9.00
CA VAL A 60 -3.18 -7.12 8.41
C VAL A 60 -1.99 -6.72 9.30
N PHE A 61 -2.22 -6.47 10.57
CA PHE A 61 -1.15 -6.17 11.50
C PHE A 61 -0.48 -7.45 12.00
N ARG A 62 0.86 -7.51 11.91
CA ARG A 62 1.61 -8.67 12.36
C ARG A 62 1.88 -8.60 13.85
N GLN A 63 1.50 -9.64 14.57
CA GLN A 63 1.75 -9.75 16.01
C GLN A 63 2.80 -10.81 16.34
N GLY A 64 3.21 -11.62 15.36
CA GLY A 64 4.14 -12.72 15.54
C GLY A 64 5.32 -12.69 14.59
N ASP A 65 6.19 -13.70 14.74
CA ASP A 65 7.37 -13.86 13.89
C ASP A 65 6.98 -14.05 12.41
N PRO A 66 7.87 -13.69 11.46
CA PRO A 66 9.25 -13.27 11.69
C PRO A 66 9.43 -11.80 12.06
N ILE A 67 8.55 -10.89 11.73
CA ILE A 67 8.75 -9.47 12.02
C ILE A 67 7.48 -8.92 12.66
N PRO A 68 7.35 -9.00 14.00
CA PRO A 68 6.16 -8.44 14.65
C PRO A 68 6.17 -6.92 14.64
N GLY A 69 5.00 -6.30 14.70
CA GLY A 69 4.86 -4.86 14.80
C GLY A 69 4.83 -4.12 13.48
N ILE A 70 4.83 -4.83 12.34
CA ILE A 70 4.61 -4.24 11.01
C ILE A 70 3.32 -4.80 10.42
N ASN A 71 2.85 -4.20 9.32
CA ASN A 71 1.72 -4.75 8.58
C ASN A 71 2.15 -5.87 7.66
N GLU A 72 1.23 -6.79 7.37
CA GLU A 72 1.41 -7.75 6.29
C GLU A 72 1.56 -7.00 4.97
N ARG A 73 2.21 -7.64 3.99
CA ARG A 73 2.26 -7.09 2.64
C ARG A 73 0.93 -7.38 1.97
N ALA A 74 0.11 -6.36 1.82
CA ALA A 74 -1.25 -6.49 1.34
C ALA A 74 -1.62 -5.40 0.36
N VAL A 75 -2.57 -5.72 -0.52
CA VAL A 75 -3.17 -4.76 -1.43
C VAL A 75 -4.68 -4.79 -1.24
N PHE A 76 -5.28 -3.62 -1.14
CA PHE A 76 -6.73 -3.45 -1.05
C PHE A 76 -7.18 -2.49 -2.15
N ILE A 77 -8.32 -2.77 -2.76
CA ILE A 77 -8.98 -1.83 -3.67
C ILE A 77 -10.35 -1.51 -3.06
N VAL A 78 -10.58 -0.22 -2.85
CA VAL A 78 -11.84 0.30 -2.30
C VAL A 78 -12.62 0.93 -3.45
N ASP A 79 -13.89 0.53 -3.63
CA ASP A 79 -14.71 1.07 -4.70
C ASP A 79 -15.29 2.46 -4.34
N GLN A 80 -16.02 3.07 -5.29
CA GLN A 80 -16.58 4.40 -5.09
C GLN A 80 -17.64 4.46 -3.99
N ALA A 81 -18.22 3.32 -3.63
CA ALA A 81 -19.17 3.22 -2.53
C ALA A 81 -18.49 3.06 -1.16
N GLY A 82 -17.16 3.01 -1.11
CA GLY A 82 -16.41 2.81 0.12
C GLY A 82 -16.29 1.37 0.56
N LYS A 83 -16.58 0.42 -0.31
CA LYS A 83 -16.50 -1.01 0.01
C LYS A 83 -15.23 -1.61 -0.59
N ILE A 84 -14.66 -2.60 0.12
CA ILE A 84 -13.48 -3.32 -0.37
C ILE A 84 -13.89 -4.24 -1.51
N ALA A 85 -13.42 -3.94 -2.73
CA ALA A 85 -13.70 -4.71 -3.92
C ALA A 85 -12.67 -5.81 -4.15
N PHE A 86 -11.47 -5.68 -3.58
CA PHE A 86 -10.37 -6.63 -3.74
C PHE A 86 -9.46 -6.55 -2.53
N SER A 87 -9.00 -7.71 -2.07
CA SER A 87 -7.98 -7.78 -1.04
C SER A 87 -7.12 -9.03 -1.27
N ARG A 88 -5.82 -8.90 -1.09
CA ARG A 88 -4.88 -10.03 -1.21
C ARG A 88 -3.66 -9.78 -0.34
N LEU A 89 -3.23 -10.84 0.37
CA LEU A 89 -1.96 -10.84 1.09
C LEU A 89 -0.87 -11.41 0.21
N TYR A 90 0.35 -10.88 0.38
CA TYR A 90 1.55 -11.34 -0.32
C TYR A 90 2.61 -11.68 0.69
N GLU A 91 3.60 -12.49 0.31
CA GLU A 91 4.75 -12.77 1.16
C GLU A 91 5.57 -11.49 1.38
N LEU A 92 6.21 -11.37 2.54
CA LEU A 92 6.94 -10.15 2.90
C LEU A 92 8.04 -9.78 1.90
N GLY A 93 8.66 -10.76 1.27
CA GLY A 93 9.69 -10.53 0.26
C GLY A 93 9.16 -10.33 -1.16
N GLN A 94 7.86 -10.42 -1.36
CA GLN A 94 7.24 -10.37 -2.68
C GLN A 94 6.78 -8.96 -3.02
N GLN A 95 7.12 -8.50 -4.24
CA GLN A 95 6.57 -7.27 -4.80
C GLN A 95 5.20 -7.58 -5.39
N PRO A 96 4.08 -7.00 -4.88
CA PRO A 96 2.76 -7.24 -5.47
C PRO A 96 2.72 -6.79 -6.93
N PRO A 97 2.32 -7.66 -7.89
CA PRO A 97 2.23 -7.27 -9.29
C PRO A 97 1.11 -6.25 -9.50
N ASN A 98 1.39 -5.17 -10.23
CA ASN A 98 0.39 -4.16 -10.56
C ASN A 98 -0.73 -4.74 -11.44
N GLN A 99 -0.43 -5.77 -12.22
CA GLN A 99 -1.41 -6.44 -13.08
C GLN A 99 -2.60 -7.00 -12.30
N ASP A 100 -2.36 -7.48 -11.07
CA ASP A 100 -3.45 -7.98 -10.21
C ASP A 100 -4.48 -6.89 -9.96
N CYS A 101 -4.02 -5.64 -9.75
CA CYS A 101 -4.90 -4.50 -9.55
C CYS A 101 -5.63 -4.12 -10.84
N PHE A 102 -4.93 -4.12 -11.96
CA PHE A 102 -5.51 -3.73 -13.25
C PHE A 102 -6.66 -4.66 -13.65
N GLU A 103 -6.51 -5.96 -13.43
CA GLU A 103 -7.55 -6.94 -13.73
C GLU A 103 -8.84 -6.66 -12.95
N VAL A 104 -8.72 -6.27 -11.69
CA VAL A 104 -9.87 -5.92 -10.85
C VAL A 104 -10.48 -4.59 -11.27
N LEU A 105 -9.63 -3.57 -11.51
CA LEU A 105 -10.08 -2.23 -11.86
C LEU A 105 -10.85 -2.20 -13.19
N GLN A 106 -10.51 -3.07 -14.13
CA GLN A 106 -11.23 -3.18 -15.40
C GLN A 106 -12.69 -3.60 -15.21
N LYS A 107 -13.01 -4.25 -14.11
CA LYS A 107 -14.35 -4.78 -13.81
C LYS A 107 -15.20 -3.84 -12.97
N LEU A 108 -14.63 -2.76 -12.47
CA LEU A 108 -15.33 -1.81 -11.61
C LEU A 108 -16.05 -0.69 -12.37
#